data_6f1d2947ebe1d26693bd0f110c2d9477
#
_entry.id   6f1d2947ebe1d26693bd0f110c2d9477
#
_cell.length_a   1.000
_cell.length_b   1.000
_cell.length_c   1.000
_cell.angle_alpha   90.00
_cell.angle_beta   90.00
_cell.angle_gamma   90.00
#
_symmetry.space_group_name_H-M   'P 1'
#
loop_
_entity.id
_entity.type
_entity.pdbx_description
1 polymer ?
#
loop_
_entity_poly.entity_id
_entity_poly.type
_entity_poly.pdbx_seq_one_letter_code
_entity_poly.pdbx_strand_id
1 'polypeptide(L)'
;MQPHETDITEQTKHVINSGGLSYDLFWKEYKHKLSFYSSIQHTDRNSYYGAQQDANAYGKTKDLTWVAGGMYVGNFEKVLFSPATFTAGLEYQNNSLHDVMTGYHRDMKQDVRIASAFVQNEWKMNQFVFLAGFRLDDHNLIDNPIFSPRLNLLYKPSDKLQARITWSTGFRAPQAYDEDLHVTAVGGEGVLIKLAEGLKPEHSNSISGSIDWTANIGHFQTNLLLEGFYTGLDDVFVLEDMGHDENG
;
A
#
# COMPACT_ATOMS: atom_id res chain seq x y z
N MET A 1 23.46 -28.98 4.02
CA MET A 1 22.82 -29.01 5.34
C MET A 1 21.39 -28.58 5.14
N GLN A 2 20.44 -29.39 5.55
CA GLN A 2 19.02 -29.02 5.50
C GLN A 2 18.71 -28.10 6.70
N PRO A 3 17.70 -27.19 6.62
CA PRO A 3 17.40 -26.30 7.73
C PRO A 3 17.15 -27.02 9.06
N HIS A 4 16.43 -28.13 9.04
CA HIS A 4 16.13 -28.93 10.24
C HIS A 4 17.34 -29.73 10.80
N GLU A 5 18.52 -29.62 10.20
CA GLU A 5 19.76 -30.20 10.76
C GLU A 5 20.48 -29.25 11.73
N THR A 6 19.90 -28.06 11.97
CA THR A 6 20.40 -27.05 12.91
C THR A 6 19.45 -26.89 14.08
N ASP A 7 19.97 -26.45 15.24
CA ASP A 7 19.17 -26.30 16.46
C ASP A 7 18.13 -25.18 16.37
N ILE A 8 18.48 -24.07 15.70
CA ILE A 8 17.59 -22.94 15.42
C ILE A 8 17.91 -22.44 14.03
N THR A 9 16.91 -22.36 13.17
CA THR A 9 17.09 -21.82 11.82
C THR A 9 15.80 -21.23 11.29
N GLU A 10 15.97 -20.12 10.60
CA GLU A 10 14.98 -19.53 9.73
C GLU A 10 15.52 -19.51 8.30
N GLN A 11 14.75 -20.03 7.37
CA GLN A 11 15.08 -20.00 5.95
C GLN A 11 13.82 -19.75 5.13
N THR A 12 13.91 -18.82 4.18
CA THR A 12 12.89 -18.61 3.16
C THR A 12 13.50 -18.66 1.76
N LYS A 13 12.77 -19.29 0.85
CA LYS A 13 13.11 -19.33 -0.58
C LYS A 13 11.89 -18.90 -1.38
N HIS A 14 12.03 -17.81 -2.11
CA HIS A 14 10.97 -17.25 -2.95
C HIS A 14 11.30 -17.51 -4.43
N VAL A 15 10.25 -17.87 -5.19
CA VAL A 15 10.26 -17.85 -6.65
C VAL A 15 9.14 -16.89 -7.07
N ILE A 16 9.53 -15.75 -7.63
CA ILE A 16 8.62 -14.67 -8.00
C ILE A 16 8.61 -14.56 -9.51
N ASN A 17 7.41 -14.65 -10.11
CA ASN A 17 7.18 -14.41 -11.53
C ASN A 17 6.20 -13.23 -11.64
N SER A 18 6.58 -12.21 -12.39
CA SER A 18 5.74 -11.03 -12.57
C SER A 18 5.76 -10.55 -14.01
N GLY A 19 4.66 -9.93 -14.42
CA GLY A 19 4.51 -9.31 -15.73
C GLY A 19 3.50 -8.18 -15.68
N GLY A 20 3.58 -7.27 -16.65
CA GLY A 20 2.64 -6.16 -16.74
C GLY A 20 2.57 -5.61 -18.15
N LEU A 21 1.45 -4.96 -18.44
CA LEU A 21 1.18 -4.27 -19.68
C LEU A 21 0.61 -2.90 -19.36
N SER A 22 1.04 -1.88 -20.12
CA SER A 22 0.42 -0.56 -20.11
C SER A 22 0.21 -0.07 -21.54
N TYR A 23 -0.89 0.66 -21.74
CA TYR A 23 -1.23 1.27 -23.03
C TYR A 23 -1.75 2.67 -22.80
N ASP A 24 -1.12 3.65 -23.47
CA ASP A 24 -1.45 5.07 -23.37
C ASP A 24 -1.97 5.58 -24.72
N LEU A 25 -3.14 6.19 -24.71
CA LEU A 25 -3.73 6.92 -25.82
C LEU A 25 -3.65 8.41 -25.54
N PHE A 26 -3.13 9.16 -26.53
CA PHE A 26 -3.05 10.61 -26.43
C PHE A 26 -3.82 11.26 -27.58
N TRP A 27 -4.47 12.40 -27.31
CA TRP A 27 -5.12 13.21 -28.36
C TRP A 27 -5.13 14.69 -28.00
N LYS A 28 -5.55 15.54 -28.96
CA LYS A 28 -5.54 16.99 -28.85
C LYS A 28 -4.18 17.53 -28.37
N GLU A 29 -3.13 17.21 -29.14
CA GLU A 29 -1.77 17.68 -28.86
C GLU A 29 -1.28 17.32 -27.43
N TYR A 30 -1.53 16.08 -27.01
CA TYR A 30 -1.22 15.54 -25.67
C TYR A 30 -1.93 16.23 -24.50
N LYS A 31 -2.97 17.06 -24.76
CA LYS A 31 -3.78 17.64 -23.69
C LYS A 31 -4.60 16.60 -22.95
N HIS A 32 -4.90 15.47 -23.59
CA HIS A 32 -5.68 14.38 -23.02
C HIS A 32 -4.94 13.06 -23.14
N LYS A 33 -5.03 12.26 -22.11
CA LYS A 33 -4.44 10.92 -22.02
C LYS A 33 -5.45 9.95 -21.43
N LEU A 34 -5.58 8.78 -22.04
CA LEU A 34 -6.27 7.63 -21.46
C LEU A 34 -5.25 6.50 -21.33
N SER A 35 -5.07 6.02 -20.11
CA SER A 35 -4.15 4.94 -19.79
C SER A 35 -4.92 3.70 -19.39
N PHE A 36 -4.52 2.54 -19.88
CA PHE A 36 -4.90 1.24 -19.38
C PHE A 36 -3.65 0.53 -18.88
N TYR A 37 -3.75 -0.15 -17.76
CA TYR A 37 -2.65 -0.93 -17.21
C TYR A 37 -3.15 -2.21 -16.55
N SER A 38 -2.31 -3.23 -16.56
CA SER A 38 -2.52 -4.45 -15.83
C SER A 38 -1.18 -5.03 -15.39
N SER A 39 -1.14 -5.62 -14.22
CA SER A 39 0.02 -6.35 -13.72
C SER A 39 -0.42 -7.61 -12.99
N ILE A 40 0.43 -8.63 -13.04
CA ILE A 40 0.23 -9.89 -12.33
C ILE A 40 1.55 -10.32 -11.70
N GLN A 41 1.48 -10.83 -10.48
CA GLN A 41 2.60 -11.44 -9.78
C GLN A 41 2.17 -12.74 -9.13
N HIS A 42 2.95 -13.78 -9.34
CA HIS A 42 2.82 -15.06 -8.65
C HIS A 42 4.07 -15.33 -7.84
N THR A 43 3.90 -15.61 -6.55
CA THR A 43 4.98 -15.93 -5.63
C THR A 43 4.77 -17.34 -5.06
N ASP A 44 5.75 -18.21 -5.24
CA ASP A 44 5.89 -19.44 -4.50
C ASP A 44 6.97 -19.25 -3.43
N ARG A 45 6.61 -19.41 -2.16
CA ARG A 45 7.53 -19.36 -1.03
C ARG A 45 7.60 -20.71 -0.35
N ASN A 46 8.79 -21.24 -0.18
CA ASN A 46 9.07 -22.33 0.75
C ASN A 46 9.79 -21.74 1.95
N SER A 47 9.32 -22.06 3.14
CA SER A 47 9.85 -21.53 4.41
C SER A 47 10.18 -22.67 5.37
N TYR A 48 11.10 -22.40 6.26
CA TYR A 48 11.36 -23.19 7.44
C TYR A 48 11.56 -22.24 8.62
N TYR A 49 10.81 -22.44 9.69
CA TYR A 49 10.91 -21.66 10.92
C TYR A 49 10.93 -22.64 12.08
N GLY A 50 12.09 -23.21 12.37
CA GLY A 50 12.18 -24.31 13.32
C GLY A 50 13.27 -24.17 14.35
N ALA A 51 13.05 -24.82 15.49
CA ALA A 51 14.02 -25.03 16.56
C ALA A 51 14.11 -26.52 16.89
N GLN A 52 15.19 -26.92 17.59
CA GLN A 52 15.40 -28.30 18.07
C GLN A 52 15.33 -29.36 16.98
N GLN A 53 15.78 -28.98 15.76
CA GLN A 53 15.82 -29.88 14.60
C GLN A 53 14.43 -30.40 14.17
N ASP A 54 13.38 -29.61 14.34
CA ASP A 54 12.00 -30.00 13.99
C ASP A 54 11.86 -30.20 12.47
N ALA A 55 11.67 -31.45 12.04
CA ALA A 55 11.44 -31.80 10.66
C ALA A 55 10.08 -31.37 10.11
N ASN A 56 9.15 -30.89 10.94
CA ASN A 56 7.80 -30.52 10.57
C ASN A 56 7.63 -28.99 10.38
N ALA A 57 8.65 -28.19 10.72
CA ALA A 57 8.58 -26.72 10.67
C ALA A 57 8.67 -26.12 9.25
N TYR A 58 8.39 -26.93 8.23
CA TYR A 58 8.34 -26.46 6.84
C TYR A 58 6.99 -25.86 6.48
N GLY A 59 7.04 -24.74 5.76
CA GLY A 59 5.88 -24.07 5.24
C GLY A 59 5.93 -23.86 3.74
N LYS A 60 4.76 -23.72 3.14
CA LYS A 60 4.61 -23.37 1.73
C LYS A 60 3.51 -22.32 1.57
N THR A 61 3.89 -21.19 0.97
CA THR A 61 2.97 -20.11 0.63
C THR A 61 2.87 -19.96 -0.88
N LYS A 62 1.67 -19.84 -1.40
CA LYS A 62 1.39 -19.40 -2.75
C LYS A 62 0.61 -18.10 -2.70
N ASP A 63 1.07 -17.11 -3.42
CA ASP A 63 0.41 -15.82 -3.52
C ASP A 63 0.26 -15.42 -4.99
N LEU A 64 -0.94 -15.05 -5.38
CA LEU A 64 -1.26 -14.52 -6.69
C LEU A 64 -1.91 -13.14 -6.52
N THR A 65 -1.21 -12.12 -6.97
CA THR A 65 -1.73 -10.75 -7.01
C THR A 65 -1.88 -10.30 -8.45
N TRP A 66 -3.01 -9.69 -8.79
CA TRP A 66 -3.17 -9.00 -10.06
C TRP A 66 -3.96 -7.71 -9.89
N VAL A 67 -3.61 -6.73 -10.72
CA VAL A 67 -4.23 -5.40 -10.76
C VAL A 67 -4.55 -5.06 -12.20
N ALA A 68 -5.71 -4.46 -12.44
CA ALA A 68 -6.05 -3.87 -13.72
C ALA A 68 -6.78 -2.54 -13.50
N GLY A 69 -6.49 -1.56 -14.33
CA GLY A 69 -7.10 -0.25 -14.20
C GLY A 69 -7.08 0.57 -15.47
N GLY A 70 -7.87 1.64 -15.43
CA GLY A 70 -7.91 2.66 -16.45
C GLY A 70 -7.96 4.05 -15.83
N MET A 71 -7.23 5.00 -16.41
CA MET A 71 -7.13 6.35 -15.91
C MET A 71 -7.17 7.37 -17.06
N TYR A 72 -8.02 8.35 -16.91
CA TYR A 72 -8.07 9.52 -17.79
C TYR A 72 -7.38 10.69 -17.13
N VAL A 73 -6.56 11.42 -17.90
CA VAL A 73 -5.96 12.70 -17.52
C VAL A 73 -6.29 13.73 -18.61
N GLY A 74 -6.82 14.87 -18.22
CA GLY A 74 -7.16 15.97 -19.13
C GLY A 74 -6.63 17.31 -18.62
N ASN A 75 -5.93 18.04 -19.48
CA ASN A 75 -5.51 19.42 -19.24
C ASN A 75 -6.54 20.36 -19.86
N PHE A 76 -7.16 21.18 -19.03
CA PHE A 76 -8.20 22.13 -19.42
C PHE A 76 -7.71 23.55 -19.19
N GLU A 77 -8.03 24.45 -20.12
CA GLU A 77 -7.68 25.86 -20.02
C GLU A 77 -8.42 26.54 -18.83
N LYS A 78 -9.59 26.02 -18.48
CA LYS A 78 -10.36 26.50 -17.32
C LYS A 78 -11.28 25.39 -16.79
N VAL A 79 -11.19 25.10 -15.51
CA VAL A 79 -12.17 24.35 -14.73
C VAL A 79 -12.52 25.20 -13.51
N LEU A 80 -13.78 25.60 -13.38
CA LEU A 80 -14.28 26.55 -12.38
C LEU A 80 -13.65 27.94 -12.53
N PHE A 81 -12.44 28.16 -12.00
CA PHE A 81 -11.83 29.48 -11.87
C PHE A 81 -10.43 29.61 -12.50
N SER A 82 -9.74 28.49 -12.81
CA SER A 82 -8.38 28.53 -13.36
C SER A 82 -8.07 27.36 -14.29
N PRO A 83 -6.94 27.38 -15.01
CA PRO A 83 -6.42 26.21 -15.70
C PRO A 83 -6.27 25.04 -14.75
N ALA A 84 -6.59 23.85 -15.23
CA ALA A 84 -6.60 22.67 -14.37
C ALA A 84 -6.22 21.39 -15.09
N THR A 85 -5.67 20.46 -14.34
CA THR A 85 -5.46 19.07 -14.72
C THR A 85 -6.46 18.19 -13.98
N PHE A 86 -7.41 17.61 -14.71
CA PHE A 86 -8.38 16.68 -14.18
C PHE A 86 -7.89 15.24 -14.36
N THR A 87 -8.04 14.42 -13.32
CA THR A 87 -7.71 12.98 -13.36
C THR A 87 -8.87 12.18 -12.77
N ALA A 88 -9.29 11.14 -13.47
CA ALA A 88 -10.27 10.18 -12.95
C ALA A 88 -9.88 8.76 -13.38
N GLY A 89 -10.17 7.76 -12.57
CA GLY A 89 -9.85 6.39 -12.92
C GLY A 89 -10.63 5.37 -12.12
N LEU A 90 -10.56 4.14 -12.63
CA LEU A 90 -11.07 2.94 -12.01
C LEU A 90 -9.93 1.93 -11.90
N GLU A 91 -9.92 1.17 -10.82
CA GLU A 91 -8.92 0.13 -10.58
C GLU A 91 -9.58 -1.06 -9.89
N TYR A 92 -9.15 -2.24 -10.26
CA TYR A 92 -9.52 -3.47 -9.58
C TYR A 92 -8.25 -4.24 -9.22
N GLN A 93 -8.17 -4.66 -7.97
CA GLN A 93 -7.09 -5.48 -7.43
C GLN A 93 -7.66 -6.77 -6.85
N ASN A 94 -6.95 -7.87 -7.08
CA ASN A 94 -7.21 -9.14 -6.43
C ASN A 94 -5.89 -9.72 -5.91
N ASN A 95 -5.91 -10.22 -4.68
CA ASN A 95 -4.84 -10.99 -4.07
C ASN A 95 -5.43 -12.28 -3.52
N SER A 96 -4.88 -13.44 -3.92
CA SER A 96 -5.27 -14.74 -3.42
C SER A 96 -4.05 -15.43 -2.84
N LEU A 97 -4.10 -15.71 -1.54
CA LEU A 97 -3.00 -16.28 -0.78
C LEU A 97 -3.43 -17.60 -0.14
N HIS A 98 -2.56 -18.61 -0.22
CA HIS A 98 -2.69 -19.86 0.48
C HIS A 98 -1.38 -20.20 1.17
N ASP A 99 -1.40 -20.24 2.50
CA ASP A 99 -0.25 -20.52 3.36
C ASP A 99 -0.47 -21.78 4.19
N VAL A 100 0.43 -22.75 4.08
CA VAL A 100 0.34 -24.05 4.74
C VAL A 100 1.63 -24.32 5.51
N MET A 101 1.48 -24.65 6.80
CA MET A 101 2.55 -25.20 7.65
C MET A 101 1.99 -26.38 8.43
N THR A 102 2.18 -27.57 7.92
CA THR A 102 1.52 -28.78 8.43
C THR A 102 1.95 -29.11 9.85
N GLY A 103 3.21 -28.87 10.21
CA GLY A 103 3.72 -29.13 11.57
C GLY A 103 3.12 -28.24 12.64
N TYR A 104 2.60 -27.07 12.27
CA TYR A 104 1.89 -26.12 13.16
C TYR A 104 0.39 -26.12 12.92
N HIS A 105 -0.16 -27.13 12.23
CA HIS A 105 -1.59 -27.23 11.88
C HIS A 105 -2.16 -25.98 11.20
N ARG A 106 -1.32 -25.23 10.49
CA ARG A 106 -1.70 -24.00 9.80
C ARG A 106 -2.06 -24.30 8.34
N ASP A 107 -3.30 -23.99 7.98
CA ASP A 107 -3.80 -23.93 6.60
C ASP A 107 -4.66 -22.67 6.49
N MET A 108 -4.07 -21.60 5.94
CA MET A 108 -4.71 -20.29 5.84
C MET A 108 -4.93 -19.90 4.39
N LYS A 109 -6.16 -19.50 4.06
CA LYS A 109 -6.53 -18.94 2.78
C LYS A 109 -7.07 -17.54 2.98
N GLN A 110 -6.59 -16.60 2.18
CA GLN A 110 -7.02 -15.22 2.20
C GLN A 110 -7.24 -14.72 0.78
N ASP A 111 -8.44 -14.25 0.49
CA ASP A 111 -8.78 -13.60 -0.77
C ASP A 111 -9.17 -12.15 -0.51
N VAL A 112 -8.40 -11.24 -1.08
CA VAL A 112 -8.64 -9.80 -1.00
C VAL A 112 -9.02 -9.28 -2.38
N ARG A 113 -10.14 -8.58 -2.46
CA ARG A 113 -10.64 -7.95 -3.69
C ARG A 113 -11.00 -6.50 -3.40
N ILE A 114 -10.47 -5.60 -4.20
CA ILE A 114 -10.71 -4.17 -4.04
C ILE A 114 -11.13 -3.60 -5.38
N ALA A 115 -12.33 -3.04 -5.46
CA ALA A 115 -12.78 -2.22 -6.58
C ALA A 115 -12.71 -0.75 -6.18
N SER A 116 -12.05 0.07 -6.99
CA SER A 116 -11.76 1.45 -6.64
C SER A 116 -12.17 2.41 -7.74
N ALA A 117 -12.68 3.57 -7.34
CA ALA A 117 -12.88 4.71 -8.21
C ALA A 117 -12.23 5.94 -7.58
N PHE A 118 -11.56 6.76 -8.38
CA PHE A 118 -10.96 7.98 -7.88
C PHE A 118 -11.13 9.14 -8.86
N VAL A 119 -11.17 10.33 -8.28
CA VAL A 119 -11.18 11.58 -9.03
C VAL A 119 -10.36 12.62 -8.29
N GLN A 120 -9.63 13.43 -9.04
CA GLN A 120 -8.93 14.60 -8.51
C GLN A 120 -8.85 15.70 -9.56
N ASN A 121 -8.74 16.93 -9.08
CA ASN A 121 -8.45 18.07 -9.91
C ASN A 121 -7.35 18.92 -9.30
N GLU A 122 -6.41 19.35 -10.13
CA GLU A 122 -5.32 20.26 -9.77
C GLU A 122 -5.53 21.58 -10.50
N TRP A 123 -5.72 22.66 -9.73
CA TRP A 123 -5.88 24.04 -10.23
C TRP A 123 -4.55 24.78 -10.13
N LYS A 124 -4.16 25.47 -11.21
CA LYS A 124 -2.95 26.28 -11.28
C LYS A 124 -3.29 27.77 -11.27
N MET A 125 -2.83 28.48 -10.25
CA MET A 125 -3.17 29.88 -9.98
C MET A 125 -1.91 30.68 -9.66
N ASN A 126 -1.24 31.25 -10.66
CA ASN A 126 0.00 32.03 -10.48
C ASN A 126 1.02 31.29 -9.57
N GLN A 127 1.11 31.72 -8.32
CA GLN A 127 2.03 31.19 -7.31
C GLN A 127 1.46 29.99 -6.54
N PHE A 128 0.20 29.63 -6.76
CA PHE A 128 -0.48 28.55 -6.03
C PHE A 128 -0.85 27.42 -6.96
N VAL A 129 -0.68 26.18 -6.49
CA VAL A 129 -1.28 24.99 -7.08
C VAL A 129 -2.12 24.31 -5.99
N PHE A 130 -3.41 24.17 -6.24
CA PHE A 130 -4.33 23.50 -5.33
C PHE A 130 -4.80 22.20 -5.96
N LEU A 131 -4.72 21.09 -5.22
CA LEU A 131 -5.25 19.81 -5.62
C LEU A 131 -6.27 19.36 -4.58
N ALA A 132 -7.44 18.95 -5.07
CA ALA A 132 -8.45 18.24 -4.29
C ALA A 132 -8.86 16.97 -5.02
N GLY A 133 -9.02 15.90 -4.28
CA GLY A 133 -9.45 14.62 -4.82
C GLY A 133 -9.97 13.69 -3.75
N PHE A 134 -10.58 12.60 -4.20
CA PHE A 134 -10.99 11.51 -3.33
C PHE A 134 -10.89 10.17 -4.07
N ARG A 135 -10.82 9.12 -3.30
CA ARG A 135 -10.91 7.72 -3.72
C ARG A 135 -12.03 7.05 -2.93
N LEU A 136 -12.76 6.19 -3.61
CA LEU A 136 -13.76 5.30 -3.03
C LEU A 136 -13.30 3.87 -3.28
N ASP A 137 -13.16 3.09 -2.23
CA ASP A 137 -12.73 1.69 -2.28
C ASP A 137 -13.84 0.78 -1.75
N ASP A 138 -14.25 -0.19 -2.56
CA ASP A 138 -15.11 -1.30 -2.17
C ASP A 138 -14.21 -2.52 -1.93
N HIS A 139 -14.09 -2.93 -0.66
CA HIS A 139 -13.16 -3.95 -0.20
C HIS A 139 -13.94 -5.13 0.38
N ASN A 140 -13.72 -6.35 -0.12
CA ASN A 140 -14.53 -7.51 0.28
C ASN A 140 -14.44 -7.93 1.75
N LEU A 141 -13.46 -7.42 2.50
CA LEU A 141 -13.33 -7.66 3.96
C LEU A 141 -13.90 -6.52 4.81
N ILE A 142 -14.56 -5.55 4.21
CA ILE A 142 -15.12 -4.36 4.88
C ILE A 142 -16.55 -4.17 4.41
N ASP A 143 -17.49 -4.01 5.35
CA ASP A 143 -18.92 -3.96 5.06
C ASP A 143 -19.36 -2.74 4.23
N ASN A 144 -18.66 -1.61 4.39
CA ASN A 144 -19.02 -0.36 3.73
C ASN A 144 -17.86 0.18 2.89
N PRO A 145 -18.13 0.77 1.73
CA PRO A 145 -17.09 1.43 0.94
C PRO A 145 -16.36 2.51 1.73
N ILE A 146 -15.05 2.57 1.56
CA ILE A 146 -14.17 3.53 2.23
C ILE A 146 -13.99 4.76 1.36
N PHE A 147 -14.24 5.93 1.94
CA PHE A 147 -14.02 7.23 1.31
C PHE A 147 -12.72 7.85 1.81
N SER A 148 -11.78 8.09 0.90
CA SER A 148 -10.44 8.61 1.21
C SER A 148 -10.20 9.93 0.49
N PRO A 149 -10.49 11.09 1.11
CA PRO A 149 -10.20 12.41 0.56
C PRO A 149 -8.72 12.79 0.71
N ARG A 150 -8.26 13.68 -0.20
CA ARG A 150 -6.95 14.30 -0.14
C ARG A 150 -6.97 15.74 -0.62
N LEU A 151 -6.20 16.59 0.03
CA LEU A 151 -5.98 17.99 -0.33
C LEU A 151 -4.49 18.28 -0.36
N ASN A 152 -4.06 19.08 -1.32
CA ASN A 152 -2.68 19.56 -1.37
C ASN A 152 -2.68 21.02 -1.82
N LEU A 153 -1.91 21.84 -1.13
CA LEU A 153 -1.65 23.22 -1.50
C LEU A 153 -0.15 23.43 -1.63
N LEU A 154 0.27 23.82 -2.81
CA LEU A 154 1.64 24.27 -3.09
C LEU A 154 1.62 25.77 -3.25
N TYR A 155 2.51 26.47 -2.56
CA TYR A 155 2.81 27.87 -2.70
C TYR A 155 4.23 28.06 -3.25
N LYS A 156 4.36 28.66 -4.42
CA LYS A 156 5.62 28.87 -5.11
C LYS A 156 5.78 30.39 -5.41
N PRO A 157 6.24 31.19 -4.43
CA PRO A 157 6.41 32.63 -4.60
C PRO A 157 7.53 33.00 -5.58
N SER A 158 8.50 32.12 -5.77
CA SER A 158 9.60 32.27 -6.72
C SER A 158 10.13 30.91 -7.19
N ASP A 159 11.01 30.91 -8.18
CA ASP A 159 11.68 29.69 -8.65
C ASP A 159 12.66 29.09 -7.61
N LYS A 160 12.96 29.85 -6.55
CA LYS A 160 13.92 29.46 -5.51
C LYS A 160 13.25 28.98 -4.22
N LEU A 161 11.96 29.20 -4.07
CA LEU A 161 11.25 28.87 -2.82
C LEU A 161 9.90 28.26 -3.16
N GLN A 162 9.62 27.12 -2.55
CA GLN A 162 8.28 26.52 -2.53
C GLN A 162 7.95 26.00 -1.14
N ALA A 163 6.69 26.10 -0.78
CA ALA A 163 6.13 25.52 0.44
C ALA A 163 4.93 24.65 0.06
N ARG A 164 4.78 23.52 0.70
CA ARG A 164 3.67 22.58 0.46
C ARG A 164 3.04 22.16 1.77
N ILE A 165 1.73 22.04 1.76
CA ILE A 165 0.94 21.37 2.80
C ILE A 165 0.05 20.32 2.15
N THR A 166 -0.01 19.14 2.75
CA THR A 166 -0.84 18.03 2.28
C THR A 166 -1.63 17.47 3.46
N TRP A 167 -2.91 17.20 3.20
CA TRP A 167 -3.77 16.44 4.09
C TRP A 167 -4.36 15.28 3.32
N SER A 168 -4.38 14.08 3.93
CA SER A 168 -4.97 12.88 3.35
C SER A 168 -5.42 11.90 4.41
N THR A 169 -6.39 11.07 4.07
CA THR A 169 -6.81 9.93 4.87
C THR A 169 -6.45 8.64 4.17
N GLY A 170 -6.37 7.55 4.93
CA GLY A 170 -6.13 6.20 4.43
C GLY A 170 -6.78 5.17 5.35
N PHE A 171 -6.71 3.90 4.97
CA PHE A 171 -7.23 2.80 5.76
C PHE A 171 -6.38 1.54 5.60
N ARG A 172 -6.52 0.61 6.55
CA ARG A 172 -6.01 -0.76 6.47
C ARG A 172 -7.13 -1.72 6.83
N ALA A 173 -7.42 -2.67 5.92
CA ALA A 173 -8.40 -3.71 6.16
C ALA A 173 -7.88 -4.76 7.17
N PRO A 174 -8.75 -5.41 7.95
CA PRO A 174 -8.35 -6.52 8.81
C PRO A 174 -7.92 -7.72 7.96
N GLN A 175 -6.67 -8.14 8.08
CA GLN A 175 -6.10 -9.28 7.37
C GLN A 175 -5.28 -10.13 8.34
N ALA A 176 -5.48 -11.45 8.31
CA ALA A 176 -4.77 -12.38 9.20
C ALA A 176 -3.34 -12.65 8.74
N TYR A 177 -3.07 -12.49 7.44
CA TYR A 177 -1.74 -12.65 6.88
C TYR A 177 -1.10 -11.29 6.65
N ASP A 178 0.07 -11.12 7.23
CA ASP A 178 0.99 -10.02 6.96
C ASP A 178 2.34 -10.64 6.54
N GLU A 179 3.02 -10.04 5.57
CA GLU A 179 4.30 -10.55 5.06
C GLU A 179 5.40 -10.62 6.14
N ASP A 180 5.31 -9.76 7.14
CA ASP A 180 6.25 -9.69 8.27
C ASP A 180 5.88 -10.61 9.44
N LEU A 181 4.75 -11.32 9.36
CA LEU A 181 4.35 -12.25 10.41
C LEU A 181 5.13 -13.55 10.33
N HIS A 182 6.10 -13.70 11.18
CA HIS A 182 6.73 -14.97 11.47
C HIS A 182 5.77 -15.86 12.29
N VAL A 183 5.47 -17.04 11.77
CA VAL A 183 4.60 -18.01 12.45
C VAL A 183 5.22 -18.53 13.73
N THR A 184 6.55 -18.44 13.85
CA THR A 184 7.29 -18.90 15.01
C THR A 184 8.25 -17.82 15.49
N ALA A 185 8.22 -17.54 16.80
CA ALA A 185 9.36 -16.91 17.44
C ALA A 185 10.57 -17.86 17.38
N VAL A 186 11.78 -17.29 17.31
CA VAL A 186 13.02 -18.06 17.46
C VAL A 186 12.98 -18.77 18.81
N GLY A 187 12.65 -20.04 18.81
CA GLY A 187 12.44 -20.82 20.03
C GLY A 187 11.40 -21.94 19.91
N GLY A 188 10.64 -21.96 18.81
CA GLY A 188 9.75 -23.07 18.46
C GLY A 188 8.31 -22.92 18.88
N GLU A 189 7.87 -21.76 19.37
CA GLU A 189 6.47 -21.48 19.63
C GLU A 189 5.80 -20.91 18.37
N GLY A 190 4.77 -21.60 17.86
CA GLY A 190 3.98 -21.14 16.71
C GLY A 190 2.92 -20.12 17.16
N VAL A 191 2.92 -18.93 16.57
CA VAL A 191 1.85 -17.95 16.78
C VAL A 191 0.87 -18.03 15.63
N LEU A 192 -0.39 -18.41 15.91
CA LEU A 192 -1.49 -18.43 14.96
C LEU A 192 -2.37 -17.19 15.17
N ILE A 193 -2.42 -16.32 14.17
CA ILE A 193 -3.27 -15.14 14.23
C ILE A 193 -4.67 -15.49 13.73
N LYS A 194 -5.66 -15.24 14.57
CA LYS A 194 -7.09 -15.30 14.22
C LYS A 194 -7.68 -13.91 14.30
N LEU A 195 -8.45 -13.54 13.28
CA LEU A 195 -9.20 -12.28 13.30
C LEU A 195 -10.38 -12.41 14.27
N ALA A 196 -10.53 -11.44 15.17
CA ALA A 196 -11.72 -11.32 15.99
C ALA A 196 -12.94 -10.97 15.13
N GLU A 197 -14.13 -11.38 15.56
CA GLU A 197 -15.39 -11.00 14.91
C GLU A 197 -15.64 -9.49 15.06
N GLY A 198 -16.12 -8.86 14.00
CA GLY A 198 -16.50 -7.45 14.00
C GLY A 198 -15.34 -6.44 14.00
N LEU A 199 -14.13 -6.87 13.62
CA LEU A 199 -13.02 -5.94 13.41
C LEU A 199 -13.38 -4.88 12.37
N LYS A 200 -13.16 -3.61 12.73
CA LYS A 200 -13.29 -2.47 11.82
C LYS A 200 -11.97 -2.25 11.09
N PRO A 201 -11.98 -1.60 9.92
CA PRO A 201 -10.73 -1.14 9.31
C PRO A 201 -10.05 -0.09 10.19
N GLU A 202 -8.71 -0.11 10.24
CA GLU A 202 -7.95 1.00 10.80
C GLU A 202 -8.06 2.19 9.86
N HIS A 203 -8.17 3.38 10.43
CA HIS A 203 -8.16 4.64 9.69
C HIS A 203 -6.95 5.49 10.03
N SER A 204 -6.37 6.12 9.03
CA SER A 204 -5.30 7.09 9.21
C SER A 204 -5.74 8.49 8.76
N ASN A 205 -5.28 9.50 9.49
CA ASN A 205 -5.44 10.91 9.18
C ASN A 205 -4.08 11.58 9.25
N SER A 206 -3.58 12.02 8.09
CA SER A 206 -2.21 12.51 7.96
C SER A 206 -2.17 13.94 7.47
N ILE A 207 -1.33 14.75 8.09
CA ILE A 207 -0.94 16.07 7.63
C ILE A 207 0.57 16.15 7.49
N SER A 208 1.05 16.72 6.39
CA SER A 208 2.47 16.98 6.17
C SER A 208 2.71 18.36 5.59
N GLY A 209 3.88 18.91 5.87
CA GLY A 209 4.31 20.19 5.34
C GLY A 209 5.78 20.15 4.95
N SER A 210 6.15 20.88 3.90
CA SER A 210 7.54 21.02 3.48
C SER A 210 7.84 22.44 2.99
N ILE A 211 9.09 22.85 3.18
CA ILE A 211 9.67 24.06 2.60
C ILE A 211 10.93 23.65 1.86
N ASP A 212 11.01 24.01 0.58
CA ASP A 212 12.15 23.76 -0.28
C ASP A 212 12.71 25.09 -0.76
N TRP A 213 13.97 25.34 -0.45
CA TRP A 213 14.67 26.55 -0.81
C TRP A 213 15.94 26.22 -1.60
N THR A 214 16.09 26.84 -2.78
CA THR A 214 17.26 26.70 -3.64
C THR A 214 17.95 28.05 -3.80
N ALA A 215 19.26 28.09 -3.59
CA ALA A 215 20.06 29.30 -3.79
C ALA A 215 21.43 28.99 -4.41
N ASN A 216 21.97 29.96 -5.12
CA ASN A 216 23.37 29.96 -5.52
C ASN A 216 24.16 30.77 -4.50
N ILE A 217 25.10 30.13 -3.82
CA ILE A 217 25.99 30.74 -2.82
C ILE A 217 27.40 30.68 -3.38
N GLY A 218 27.86 31.80 -3.97
CA GLY A 218 29.12 31.85 -4.74
C GLY A 218 29.04 30.93 -5.97
N HIS A 219 29.90 29.92 -6.01
CA HIS A 219 29.96 28.95 -7.12
C HIS A 219 29.13 27.66 -6.82
N PHE A 220 28.50 27.59 -5.66
CA PHE A 220 27.76 26.41 -5.23
C PHE A 220 26.24 26.61 -5.44
N GLN A 221 25.58 25.60 -6.00
CA GLN A 221 24.13 25.48 -5.98
C GLN A 221 23.74 24.73 -4.70
N THR A 222 22.94 25.37 -3.86
CA THR A 222 22.51 24.83 -2.56
C THR A 222 21.01 24.62 -2.59
N ASN A 223 20.56 23.47 -2.11
CA ASN A 223 19.15 23.17 -1.86
C ASN A 223 18.99 22.80 -0.38
N LEU A 224 17.99 23.39 0.28
CA LEU A 224 17.58 23.08 1.64
C LEU A 224 16.13 22.66 1.62
N LEU A 225 15.86 21.41 2.01
CA LEU A 225 14.54 20.86 2.19
C LEU A 225 14.28 20.62 3.68
N LEU A 226 13.18 21.20 4.20
CA LEU A 226 12.68 20.94 5.53
C LEU A 226 11.30 20.31 5.41
N GLU A 227 11.09 19.17 6.07
CA GLU A 227 9.82 18.44 6.05
C GLU A 227 9.37 18.08 7.46
N GLY A 228 8.07 18.09 7.68
CA GLY A 228 7.44 17.62 8.91
C GLY A 228 6.11 16.95 8.59
N PHE A 229 5.75 15.94 9.38
CA PHE A 229 4.48 15.25 9.24
C PHE A 229 3.93 14.81 10.58
N TYR A 230 2.62 14.59 10.61
CA TYR A 230 1.89 13.97 11.72
C TYR A 230 0.85 13.02 11.14
N THR A 231 0.73 11.83 11.73
CA THR A 231 -0.30 10.85 11.38
C THR A 231 -0.98 10.36 12.65
N GLY A 232 -2.28 10.54 12.74
CA GLY A 232 -3.14 9.90 13.73
C GLY A 232 -3.69 8.60 13.15
N LEU A 233 -3.80 7.57 13.99
CA LEU A 233 -4.40 6.27 13.65
C LEU A 233 -5.57 6.02 14.60
N ASP A 234 -6.68 5.59 14.03
CA ASP A 234 -7.91 5.23 14.75
C ASP A 234 -8.23 3.75 14.49
N ASP A 235 -8.88 3.08 15.45
CA ASP A 235 -9.27 1.66 15.39
C ASP A 235 -8.07 0.72 15.10
N VAL A 236 -6.91 1.00 15.72
CA VAL A 236 -5.66 0.25 15.49
C VAL A 236 -5.79 -1.20 15.97
N PHE A 237 -5.36 -2.14 15.14
CA PHE A 237 -5.34 -3.56 15.51
C PHE A 237 -4.33 -3.83 16.61
N VAL A 238 -4.77 -4.58 17.63
CA VAL A 238 -3.95 -5.00 18.75
C VAL A 238 -3.98 -6.52 18.80
N LEU A 239 -2.81 -7.13 19.02
CA LEU A 239 -2.73 -8.58 19.31
C LEU A 239 -3.11 -8.80 20.75
N GLU A 240 -4.04 -9.73 20.96
CA GLU A 240 -4.44 -10.21 22.29
C GLU A 240 -4.02 -11.67 22.41
N ASP A 241 -3.32 -11.99 23.48
CA ASP A 241 -2.92 -13.37 23.77
C ASP A 241 -4.14 -14.15 24.28
N MET A 242 -4.55 -15.14 23.50
CA MET A 242 -5.68 -16.04 23.81
C MET A 242 -5.24 -17.32 24.51
N GLY A 243 -3.95 -17.43 24.86
CA GLY A 243 -3.37 -18.63 25.45
C GLY A 243 -3.03 -19.71 24.42
N HIS A 244 -2.73 -20.90 24.91
CA HIS A 244 -2.34 -22.05 24.09
C HIS A 244 -3.58 -22.88 23.71
N ASP A 245 -3.58 -23.44 22.50
CA ASP A 245 -4.58 -24.43 22.10
C ASP A 245 -4.16 -25.84 22.52
N GLU A 246 -4.99 -26.88 22.20
CA GLU A 246 -4.72 -28.28 22.57
C GLU A 246 -3.43 -28.87 21.97
N ASN A 247 -2.75 -28.12 21.06
CA ASN A 247 -1.53 -28.53 20.37
C ASN A 247 -0.28 -27.76 20.83
N GLY A 248 -0.38 -26.88 21.81
CA GLY A 248 0.70 -26.13 22.47
C GLY A 248 0.72 -24.65 22.20
#